data_e77fd0271d8a83ed271cd234b553f999
#
_entry.id   e77fd0271d8a83ed271cd234b553f999
#
_cell.length_a   1.000
_cell.length_b   1.000
_cell.length_c   1.000
_cell.angle_alpha   90.00
_cell.angle_beta   90.00
_cell.angle_gamma   90.00
#
_symmetry.space_group_name_H-M   'P 1'
#
loop_
_entity.id
_entity.type
_entity.pdbx_description
1 polymer ?
#
loop_
_entity_poly.entity_id
_entity_poly.type
_entity_poly.pdbx_seq_one_letter_code
_entity_poly.pdbx_strand_id
1 'polypeptide(L)'
;MNEIVEYHNDFHKLNLGNFSELEQNLLMGVLVNCRNQGDKIIEMCYDDVLHYVDKRKNITKKELLNIVTNLSTNFFKLDFRVIKRQGNLECRSYYNLFSKFDIYINNIENLEKQKLEQEFSHLVLKVNDDFAYLINELTEHFTQFELDEFLYLRGRYSKSLYRLLKGVRKTGYYIKKWNDFKEQMGIPLSMRNATIEKQILKPCVDKLSQTMKTHLFDARIPFENLKYKLKKESSKRGKPKVTHIEFYFKPQEPSCLDERQKYINAQKAKKPIIEKDELKYITELKELCAKRKKYQVGDERHELIKVVKNDNGEYWLYFIKNGENLYKPLTHEIAQKYLKAPKEEK
;
A
#
# COMPACT_ATOMS: atom_id res chain seq x y z
N MET A 1 2.58 -20.51 -4.11
CA MET A 1 1.94 -19.26 -4.63
C MET A 1 2.93 -18.15 -4.39
N ASN A 2 3.28 -17.35 -5.40
CA ASN A 2 4.23 -16.24 -5.20
C ASN A 2 3.58 -15.15 -4.37
N GLU A 3 4.19 -14.79 -3.25
CA GLU A 3 3.73 -13.71 -2.39
C GLU A 3 4.00 -12.37 -3.06
N ILE A 4 2.97 -11.51 -3.13
CA ILE A 4 3.04 -10.21 -3.78
C ILE A 4 2.96 -9.12 -2.73
N VAL A 5 3.99 -8.28 -2.68
CA VAL A 5 3.98 -7.02 -1.94
C VAL A 5 3.19 -6.01 -2.75
N GLU A 6 2.25 -5.34 -2.11
CA GLU A 6 1.45 -4.29 -2.73
C GLU A 6 1.10 -3.23 -1.71
N TYR A 7 1.29 -1.97 -2.08
CA TYR A 7 0.96 -0.82 -1.26
C TYR A 7 0.73 0.43 -2.12
N HIS A 8 -0.03 1.38 -1.60
CA HIS A 8 -0.26 2.67 -2.24
C HIS A 8 1.05 3.46 -2.40
N ASN A 9 1.19 4.22 -3.47
CA ASN A 9 2.43 4.98 -3.77
C ASN A 9 2.80 5.99 -2.68
N ASP A 10 1.86 6.42 -1.85
CA ASP A 10 2.15 7.26 -0.69
C ASP A 10 3.10 6.60 0.31
N PHE A 11 3.18 5.27 0.32
CA PHE A 11 4.15 4.53 1.12
C PHE A 11 5.61 4.88 0.79
N HIS A 12 5.88 5.38 -0.41
CA HIS A 12 7.22 5.89 -0.79
C HIS A 12 7.59 7.19 -0.08
N LYS A 13 6.64 7.88 0.56
CA LYS A 13 6.92 9.07 1.39
C LYS A 13 7.58 8.68 2.71
N LEU A 14 7.44 7.42 3.15
CA LEU A 14 8.13 6.90 4.32
C LEU A 14 9.63 6.77 4.04
N ASN A 15 10.43 7.35 4.92
CA ASN A 15 11.88 7.24 4.86
C ASN A 15 12.33 5.90 5.46
N LEU A 16 12.42 4.87 4.63
CA LEU A 16 12.92 3.55 5.03
C LEU A 16 14.44 3.41 4.89
N GLY A 17 15.15 4.48 4.54
CA GLY A 17 16.58 4.43 4.34
C GLY A 17 17.39 4.11 5.60
N ASN A 18 16.81 4.33 6.78
CA ASN A 18 17.43 3.98 8.06
C ASN A 18 17.22 2.52 8.46
N PHE A 19 16.34 1.80 7.76
CA PHE A 19 16.10 0.38 8.02
C PHE A 19 17.24 -0.47 7.46
N SER A 20 17.67 -1.44 8.22
CA SER A 20 18.60 -2.48 7.76
C SER A 20 17.96 -3.32 6.65
N GLU A 21 18.77 -4.14 5.98
CA GLU A 21 18.28 -5.10 4.98
C GLU A 21 17.19 -6.04 5.54
N LEU A 22 17.44 -6.57 6.74
CA LEU A 22 16.54 -7.54 7.37
C LEU A 22 15.25 -6.89 7.89
N GLU A 23 15.33 -5.67 8.42
CA GLU A 23 14.15 -4.91 8.82
C GLU A 23 13.27 -4.55 7.62
N GLN A 24 13.88 -4.19 6.46
CA GLN A 24 13.11 -3.98 5.23
C GLN A 24 12.44 -5.26 4.73
N ASN A 25 13.09 -6.41 4.87
CA ASN A 25 12.53 -7.69 4.54
C ASN A 25 11.29 -8.00 5.40
N LEU A 26 11.44 -7.88 6.72
CA LEU A 26 10.36 -8.12 7.65
C LEU A 26 9.18 -7.15 7.41
N LEU A 27 9.48 -5.87 7.16
CA LEU A 27 8.45 -4.89 6.84
C LEU A 27 7.63 -5.32 5.62
N MET A 28 8.26 -5.76 4.53
CA MET A 28 7.53 -6.21 3.34
C MET A 28 6.70 -7.48 3.63
N GLY A 29 7.21 -8.40 4.44
CA GLY A 29 6.45 -9.56 4.90
C GLY A 29 5.24 -9.18 5.76
N VAL A 30 5.40 -8.23 6.67
CA VAL A 30 4.28 -7.68 7.46
C VAL A 30 3.22 -7.06 6.54
N LEU A 31 3.61 -6.27 5.54
CA LEU A 31 2.65 -5.69 4.59
C LEU A 31 1.87 -6.75 3.81
N VAL A 32 2.52 -7.86 3.42
CA VAL A 32 1.84 -8.97 2.76
C VAL A 32 0.77 -9.58 3.65
N ASN A 33 1.08 -9.79 4.94
CA ASN A 33 0.12 -10.35 5.91
C ASN A 33 -1.02 -9.39 6.26
N CYS A 34 -0.73 -8.09 6.33
CA CYS A 34 -1.74 -7.07 6.65
C CYS A 34 -2.64 -6.71 5.46
N ARG A 35 -2.27 -7.06 4.24
CA ARG A 35 -3.00 -6.69 3.03
C ARG A 35 -4.40 -7.27 3.00
N ASN A 36 -5.39 -6.39 2.74
CA ASN A 36 -6.83 -6.73 2.64
C ASN A 36 -7.41 -7.39 3.91
N GLN A 37 -6.77 -7.17 5.06
CA GLN A 37 -7.29 -7.64 6.35
C GLN A 37 -8.17 -6.58 7.06
N GLY A 38 -8.24 -5.37 6.51
CA GLY A 38 -9.00 -4.27 7.11
C GLY A 38 -8.44 -3.88 8.47
N ASP A 39 -9.31 -3.87 9.48
CA ASP A 39 -9.00 -3.52 10.88
C ASP A 39 -8.65 -4.73 11.76
N LYS A 40 -8.47 -5.91 11.15
CA LYS A 40 -8.19 -7.12 11.91
C LYS A 40 -6.83 -7.06 12.62
N ILE A 41 -6.79 -7.70 13.77
CA ILE A 41 -5.54 -8.00 14.47
C ILE A 41 -4.89 -9.20 13.78
N ILE A 42 -3.60 -9.08 13.48
CA ILE A 42 -2.81 -10.08 12.78
C ILE A 42 -1.77 -10.61 13.76
N GLU A 43 -1.71 -11.91 13.87
CA GLU A 43 -0.70 -12.61 14.64
C GLU A 43 0.25 -13.33 13.66
N MET A 44 1.55 -13.19 13.89
CA MET A 44 2.60 -13.84 13.12
C MET A 44 3.50 -14.64 14.07
N CYS A 45 3.51 -15.96 13.90
CA CYS A 45 4.35 -16.85 14.72
C CYS A 45 5.85 -16.72 14.37
N TYR A 46 6.70 -17.41 15.13
CA TYR A 46 8.14 -17.41 14.88
C TYR A 46 8.49 -17.78 13.43
N ASP A 47 7.88 -18.85 12.92
CA ASP A 47 8.16 -19.36 11.57
C ASP A 47 7.70 -18.39 10.49
N ASP A 48 6.56 -17.72 10.69
CA ASP A 48 6.07 -16.68 9.77
C ASP A 48 7.07 -15.53 9.66
N VAL A 49 7.55 -15.02 10.80
CA VAL A 49 8.50 -13.90 10.85
C VAL A 49 9.85 -14.31 10.28
N LEU A 50 10.34 -15.50 10.62
CA LEU A 50 11.60 -16.05 10.11
C LEU A 50 11.59 -16.22 8.59
N HIS A 51 10.46 -16.64 8.02
CA HIS A 51 10.26 -16.80 6.57
C HIS A 51 10.57 -15.49 5.80
N TYR A 52 10.23 -14.33 6.38
CA TYR A 52 10.43 -13.04 5.74
C TYR A 52 11.81 -12.44 5.99
N VAL A 53 12.50 -12.82 7.06
CA VAL A 53 13.77 -12.19 7.41
C VAL A 53 14.89 -12.57 6.45
N ASP A 54 15.24 -13.82 6.36
CA ASP A 54 16.20 -14.36 5.36
C ASP A 54 16.18 -15.89 5.31
N LYS A 55 15.69 -16.46 4.23
CA LYS A 55 15.63 -17.92 4.01
C LYS A 55 17.01 -18.61 3.97
N ARG A 56 18.10 -17.85 3.85
CA ARG A 56 19.46 -18.38 3.68
C ARG A 56 20.33 -18.33 4.95
N LYS A 57 19.84 -17.73 6.02
CA LYS A 57 20.56 -17.59 7.29
C LYS A 57 19.90 -18.40 8.39
N ASN A 58 20.70 -19.12 9.17
CA ASN A 58 20.27 -19.68 10.45
C ASN A 58 20.19 -18.54 11.47
N ILE A 59 19.09 -17.83 11.51
CA ILE A 59 18.83 -16.76 12.48
C ILE A 59 18.24 -17.40 13.72
N THR A 60 18.90 -17.19 14.86
CA THR A 60 18.41 -17.64 16.16
C THR A 60 17.20 -16.83 16.61
N LYS A 61 16.39 -17.37 17.51
CA LYS A 61 15.24 -16.66 18.09
C LYS A 61 15.65 -15.35 18.78
N LYS A 62 16.84 -15.32 19.37
CA LYS A 62 17.42 -14.12 19.99
C LYS A 62 17.79 -13.04 18.95
N GLU A 63 18.41 -13.45 17.84
CA GLU A 63 18.71 -12.51 16.74
C GLU A 63 17.42 -12.00 16.10
N LEU A 64 16.42 -12.86 15.93
CA LEU A 64 15.12 -12.46 15.41
C LEU A 64 14.43 -11.46 16.33
N LEU A 65 14.49 -11.66 17.66
CA LEU A 65 13.99 -10.70 18.63
C LEU A 65 14.63 -9.31 18.44
N ASN A 66 15.94 -9.26 18.25
CA ASN A 66 16.66 -8.00 18.02
C ASN A 66 16.19 -7.31 16.73
N ILE A 67 15.98 -8.07 15.63
CA ILE A 67 15.51 -7.55 14.35
C ILE A 67 14.10 -6.96 14.51
N VAL A 68 13.19 -7.69 15.16
CA VAL A 68 11.81 -7.26 15.39
C VAL A 68 11.77 -6.02 16.30
N THR A 69 12.55 -5.99 17.36
CA THR A 69 12.65 -4.86 18.28
C THR A 69 13.20 -3.61 17.59
N ASN A 70 14.23 -3.76 16.77
CA ASN A 70 14.80 -2.64 16.01
C ASN A 70 13.79 -2.12 14.97
N LEU A 71 13.09 -3.04 14.29
CA LEU A 71 12.04 -2.66 13.36
C LEU A 71 10.95 -1.82 14.06
N SER A 72 10.44 -2.28 15.20
CA SER A 72 9.42 -1.55 15.96
C SER A 72 9.91 -0.15 16.36
N THR A 73 11.14 -0.06 16.89
CA THR A 73 11.76 1.22 17.28
C THR A 73 11.90 2.17 16.10
N ASN A 74 12.28 1.66 14.94
CA ASN A 74 12.41 2.47 13.72
C ASN A 74 11.04 2.89 13.18
N PHE A 75 10.01 2.05 13.30
CA PHE A 75 8.64 2.41 12.94
C PHE A 75 8.09 3.56 13.77
N PHE A 76 8.29 3.54 15.08
CA PHE A 76 7.82 4.63 15.96
C PHE A 76 8.56 5.95 15.74
N LYS A 77 9.75 5.91 15.11
CA LYS A 77 10.50 7.10 14.70
C LYS A 77 10.10 7.62 13.32
N LEU A 78 9.31 6.86 12.55
CA LEU A 78 8.84 7.28 11.25
C LEU A 78 7.66 8.24 11.41
N ASP A 79 7.92 9.52 11.16
CA ASP A 79 6.87 10.51 11.02
C ASP A 79 6.14 10.33 9.68
N PHE A 80 4.96 9.77 9.70
CA PHE A 80 4.05 9.91 8.58
C PHE A 80 3.39 11.28 8.68
N ARG A 81 3.91 12.21 7.90
CA ARG A 81 3.41 13.60 7.91
C ARG A 81 2.44 13.81 6.76
N VAL A 82 1.21 14.13 7.10
CA VAL A 82 0.21 14.64 6.15
C VAL A 82 0.05 16.14 6.36
N ILE A 83 0.28 16.90 5.30
CA ILE A 83 0.07 18.37 5.32
C ILE A 83 -1.19 18.66 4.52
N LYS A 84 -2.21 19.18 5.19
CA LYS A 84 -3.45 19.66 4.57
C LYS A 84 -3.47 21.18 4.64
N ARG A 85 -3.79 21.85 3.53
CA ARG A 85 -3.95 23.30 3.48
C ARG A 85 -5.40 23.64 3.20
N GLN A 86 -5.94 24.56 4.01
CA GLN A 86 -7.30 25.07 3.88
C GLN A 86 -7.25 26.59 4.03
N GLY A 87 -7.26 27.29 2.90
CA GLY A 87 -7.00 28.72 2.87
C GLY A 87 -5.62 29.07 3.44
N ASN A 88 -5.56 29.90 4.46
CA ASN A 88 -4.33 30.32 5.14
C ASN A 88 -3.91 29.37 6.28
N LEU A 89 -4.69 28.33 6.57
CA LEU A 89 -4.39 27.34 7.61
C LEU A 89 -3.61 26.17 7.01
N GLU A 90 -2.55 25.76 7.70
CA GLU A 90 -1.79 24.54 7.41
C GLU A 90 -1.94 23.59 8.61
N CYS A 91 -2.58 22.44 8.38
CA CYS A 91 -2.67 21.36 9.35
C CYS A 91 -1.56 20.34 9.07
N ARG A 92 -0.75 20.04 10.07
CA ARG A 92 0.28 19.00 10.04
C ARG A 92 -0.14 17.87 10.96
N SER A 93 -0.50 16.74 10.37
CA SER A 93 -0.87 15.55 11.11
C SER A 93 0.28 14.56 11.11
N TYR A 94 0.54 13.93 12.26
CA TYR A 94 1.57 12.91 12.43
C TYR A 94 0.91 11.64 12.89
N TYR A 95 1.25 10.53 12.25
CA TYR A 95 0.60 9.24 12.50
C TYR A 95 1.62 8.12 12.54
N ASN A 96 1.26 7.01 13.17
CA ASN A 96 1.97 5.76 13.12
C ASN A 96 1.24 4.77 12.19
N LEU A 97 1.99 3.98 11.41
CA LEU A 97 1.42 2.98 10.50
C LEU A 97 0.60 1.90 11.23
N PHE A 98 1.01 1.54 12.44
CA PHE A 98 0.32 0.56 13.26
C PHE A 98 -0.29 1.22 14.50
N SER A 99 -1.53 0.86 14.80
CA SER A 99 -2.19 1.20 16.07
C SER A 99 -1.82 0.22 17.18
N LYS A 100 -1.37 -0.99 16.81
CA LYS A 100 -0.86 -2.02 17.71
C LYS A 100 0.35 -2.70 17.10
N PHE A 101 1.39 -2.89 17.92
CA PHE A 101 2.62 -3.60 17.55
C PHE A 101 3.20 -4.23 18.82
N ASP A 102 2.74 -5.42 19.17
CA ASP A 102 3.15 -6.14 20.37
C ASP A 102 4.14 -7.24 20.02
N ILE A 103 5.25 -7.29 20.74
CA ILE A 103 6.28 -8.30 20.62
C ILE A 103 6.18 -9.21 21.84
N TYR A 104 5.85 -10.48 21.64
CA TYR A 104 5.79 -11.47 22.70
C TYR A 104 7.12 -12.19 22.82
N ILE A 105 7.61 -12.29 24.06
CA ILE A 105 8.95 -12.77 24.38
C ILE A 105 8.84 -13.89 25.39
N ASN A 106 9.52 -15.01 25.12
CA ASN A 106 9.72 -16.10 26.07
C ASN A 106 10.95 -15.80 26.93
N ASN A 107 10.78 -15.81 28.24
CA ASN A 107 11.88 -15.76 29.20
C ASN A 107 12.26 -17.20 29.57
N ILE A 108 13.46 -17.62 29.19
CA ILE A 108 13.94 -18.99 29.39
C ILE A 108 15.07 -18.94 30.41
N GLU A 109 14.95 -19.69 31.50
CA GLU A 109 16.04 -19.85 32.46
C GLU A 109 17.12 -20.78 31.87
N ASN A 110 18.28 -20.23 31.60
CA ASN A 110 19.43 -21.01 31.20
C ASN A 110 20.20 -21.42 32.47
N LEU A 111 19.97 -22.63 32.92
CA LEU A 111 20.57 -23.18 34.15
C LEU A 111 22.09 -23.29 34.09
N GLU A 112 22.67 -23.52 32.89
CA GLU A 112 24.13 -23.57 32.70
C GLU A 112 24.81 -22.23 32.85
N LYS A 113 24.13 -21.15 32.41
CA LYS A 113 24.69 -19.78 32.44
C LYS A 113 24.16 -18.93 33.59
N GLN A 114 23.26 -19.46 34.41
CA GLN A 114 22.56 -18.73 35.47
C GLN A 114 21.99 -17.37 35.02
N LYS A 115 21.44 -17.32 33.80
CA LYS A 115 20.89 -16.11 33.19
C LYS A 115 19.54 -16.38 32.55
N LEU A 116 18.65 -15.40 32.65
CA LEU A 116 17.44 -15.34 31.85
C LEU A 116 17.81 -14.99 30.40
N GLU A 117 17.49 -15.86 29.48
CA GLU A 117 17.60 -15.62 28.05
C GLU A 117 16.22 -15.26 27.49
N GLN A 118 16.19 -14.27 26.62
CA GLN A 118 14.96 -13.82 25.97
C GLN A 118 14.95 -14.29 24.53
N GLU A 119 13.84 -14.90 24.14
CA GLU A 119 13.61 -15.39 22.78
C GLU A 119 12.31 -14.84 22.21
N PHE A 120 12.32 -14.53 20.93
CA PHE A 120 11.11 -14.15 20.21
C PHE A 120 10.09 -15.29 20.20
N SER A 121 8.83 -14.98 20.51
CA SER A 121 7.70 -15.91 20.45
C SER A 121 6.85 -15.62 19.22
N HIS A 122 6.11 -14.53 19.23
CA HIS A 122 5.23 -14.12 18.15
C HIS A 122 5.05 -12.59 18.16
N LEU A 123 4.47 -12.09 17.08
CA LEU A 123 4.20 -10.67 16.83
C LEU A 123 2.68 -10.49 16.65
N VAL A 124 2.12 -9.47 17.30
CA VAL A 124 0.71 -9.10 17.13
C VAL A 124 0.62 -7.67 16.62
N LEU A 125 -0.06 -7.49 15.51
CA LEU A 125 -0.13 -6.25 14.77
C LEU A 125 -1.57 -5.81 14.52
N LYS A 126 -1.81 -4.51 14.51
CA LYS A 126 -3.00 -3.90 13.93
C LYS A 126 -2.58 -2.67 13.13
N VAL A 127 -3.02 -2.57 11.89
CA VAL A 127 -2.82 -1.37 11.06
C VAL A 127 -3.69 -0.25 11.63
N ASN A 128 -3.17 0.98 11.61
CA ASN A 128 -3.95 2.15 11.97
C ASN A 128 -5.00 2.42 10.88
N ASP A 129 -6.24 2.67 11.28
CA ASP A 129 -7.38 2.87 10.38
C ASP A 129 -7.17 4.03 9.41
N ASP A 130 -6.47 5.10 9.84
CA ASP A 130 -6.08 6.22 8.98
C ASP A 130 -5.13 5.82 7.83
N PHE A 131 -4.47 4.65 7.93
CA PHE A 131 -3.54 4.11 6.95
C PHE A 131 -4.01 2.83 6.26
N ALA A 132 -5.19 2.35 6.58
CA ALA A 132 -5.76 1.17 5.94
C ALA A 132 -5.74 1.31 4.40
N TYR A 133 -5.94 2.52 3.85
CA TYR A 133 -5.87 2.79 2.42
C TYR A 133 -4.49 2.50 1.79
N LEU A 134 -3.41 2.49 2.58
CA LEU A 134 -2.07 2.21 2.06
C LEU A 134 -1.88 0.76 1.62
N ILE A 135 -2.66 -0.16 2.18
CA ILE A 135 -2.50 -1.60 1.95
C ILE A 135 -3.79 -2.34 1.64
N ASN A 136 -4.95 -1.67 1.75
CA ASN A 136 -6.25 -2.28 1.48
C ASN A 136 -6.90 -1.67 0.25
N GLU A 137 -7.70 -2.46 -0.46
CA GLU A 137 -8.55 -2.05 -1.59
C GLU A 137 -7.84 -1.21 -2.66
N LEU A 138 -6.58 -1.50 -2.93
CA LEU A 138 -5.75 -0.76 -3.86
C LEU A 138 -6.23 -0.96 -5.31
N THR A 139 -6.80 0.09 -5.89
CA THR A 139 -7.28 0.10 -7.29
C THR A 139 -6.44 0.96 -8.20
N GLU A 140 -5.79 2.00 -7.65
CA GLU A 140 -4.99 2.99 -8.38
C GLU A 140 -3.77 3.43 -7.56
N HIS A 141 -2.79 4.01 -8.23
CA HIS A 141 -1.60 4.60 -7.59
C HIS A 141 -0.86 3.66 -6.62
N PHE A 142 -0.70 2.39 -6.98
CA PHE A 142 -0.01 1.42 -6.15
C PHE A 142 1.28 0.89 -6.78
N THR A 143 2.19 0.49 -5.91
CA THR A 143 3.41 -0.24 -6.23
C THR A 143 3.23 -1.71 -5.90
N GLN A 144 3.66 -2.57 -6.81
CA GLN A 144 3.54 -4.02 -6.66
C GLN A 144 4.80 -4.72 -7.16
N PHE A 145 5.25 -5.74 -6.42
CA PHE A 145 6.37 -6.60 -6.81
C PHE A 145 6.32 -7.95 -6.07
N GLU A 146 7.07 -8.90 -6.58
CA GLU A 146 7.19 -10.23 -5.97
C GLU A 146 8.08 -10.15 -4.72
N LEU A 147 7.58 -10.65 -3.57
CA LEU A 147 8.32 -10.61 -2.31
C LEU A 147 9.64 -11.37 -2.41
N ASP A 148 9.65 -12.53 -3.05
CA ASP A 148 10.86 -13.33 -3.21
C ASP A 148 11.97 -12.59 -3.96
N GLU A 149 11.64 -11.87 -5.04
CA GLU A 149 12.61 -11.02 -5.75
C GLU A 149 13.22 -10.00 -4.81
N PHE A 150 12.39 -9.37 -3.97
CA PHE A 150 12.83 -8.40 -2.97
C PHE A 150 13.72 -9.02 -1.88
N LEU A 151 13.35 -10.18 -1.34
CA LEU A 151 14.10 -10.88 -0.29
C LEU A 151 15.50 -11.31 -0.76
N TYR A 152 15.65 -11.65 -2.05
CA TYR A 152 16.94 -12.01 -2.64
C TYR A 152 17.89 -10.83 -2.83
N LEU A 153 17.40 -9.61 -2.93
CA LEU A 153 18.24 -8.42 -3.04
C LEU A 153 19.09 -8.25 -1.79
N ARG A 154 20.35 -7.86 -1.98
CA ARG A 154 21.30 -7.58 -0.89
C ARG A 154 21.60 -6.10 -0.76
N GLY A 155 21.61 -5.64 0.49
CA GLY A 155 21.95 -4.29 0.88
C GLY A 155 20.77 -3.33 0.93
N ARG A 156 20.69 -2.58 2.02
CA ARG A 156 19.58 -1.65 2.31
C ARG A 156 19.31 -0.65 1.19
N TYR A 157 20.36 -0.11 0.60
CA TYR A 157 20.23 0.87 -0.49
C TYR A 157 19.68 0.25 -1.77
N SER A 158 20.10 -0.98 -2.11
CA SER A 158 19.56 -1.68 -3.29
C SER A 158 18.07 -1.97 -3.12
N LYS A 159 17.63 -2.38 -1.92
CA LYS A 159 16.21 -2.59 -1.61
C LYS A 159 15.40 -1.29 -1.66
N SER A 160 15.93 -0.21 -1.09
CA SER A 160 15.28 1.10 -1.14
C SER A 160 15.13 1.60 -2.58
N LEU A 161 16.20 1.52 -3.38
CA LEU A 161 16.16 1.91 -4.79
C LEU A 161 15.19 1.04 -5.60
N TYR A 162 15.22 -0.28 -5.39
CA TYR A 162 14.31 -1.23 -6.03
C TYR A 162 12.84 -0.83 -5.86
N ARG A 163 12.42 -0.54 -4.62
CA ARG A 163 11.05 -0.11 -4.32
C ARG A 163 10.67 1.16 -5.09
N LEU A 164 11.55 2.17 -5.07
CA LEU A 164 11.31 3.44 -5.77
C LEU A 164 11.12 3.23 -7.27
N LEU A 165 11.97 2.40 -7.89
CA LEU A 165 11.90 2.11 -9.32
C LEU A 165 10.69 1.23 -9.68
N LYS A 166 10.30 0.28 -8.81
CA LYS A 166 9.06 -0.50 -9.02
C LYS A 166 7.81 0.39 -9.01
N GLY A 167 7.80 1.50 -8.28
CA GLY A 167 6.71 2.49 -8.32
C GLY A 167 6.51 3.16 -9.68
N VAL A 168 7.56 3.21 -10.51
CA VAL A 168 7.53 3.83 -11.84
C VAL A 168 7.84 2.84 -12.97
N ARG A 169 7.71 1.52 -12.71
CA ARG A 169 8.11 0.47 -13.65
C ARG A 169 7.44 0.56 -15.02
N LYS A 170 6.19 1.04 -15.08
CA LYS A 170 5.44 1.20 -16.35
C LYS A 170 6.04 2.25 -17.27
N THR A 171 6.62 3.30 -16.70
CA THR A 171 7.22 4.41 -17.48
C THR A 171 8.69 4.18 -17.77
N GLY A 172 9.38 3.36 -16.96
CA GLY A 172 10.83 3.15 -17.07
C GLY A 172 11.66 4.40 -16.76
N TYR A 173 11.05 5.40 -16.13
CA TYR A 173 11.69 6.70 -15.83
C TYR A 173 11.36 7.17 -14.42
N TYR A 174 12.40 7.54 -13.66
CA TYR A 174 12.29 8.12 -12.33
C TYR A 174 13.14 9.37 -12.23
N ILE A 175 12.58 10.45 -11.69
CA ILE A 175 13.31 11.70 -11.40
C ILE A 175 12.99 12.19 -9.99
N LYS A 176 14.01 12.68 -9.29
CA LYS A 176 13.86 13.27 -7.95
C LYS A 176 14.87 14.38 -7.72
N LYS A 177 14.50 15.39 -6.93
CA LYS A 177 15.47 16.38 -6.41
C LYS A 177 16.54 15.65 -5.60
N TRP A 178 17.80 16.07 -5.73
CA TRP A 178 18.94 15.35 -5.17
C TRP A 178 18.87 15.18 -3.64
N ASN A 179 18.49 16.23 -2.91
CA ASN A 179 18.37 16.15 -1.46
C ASN A 179 17.20 15.26 -1.02
N ASP A 180 16.03 15.37 -1.68
CA ASP A 180 14.87 14.53 -1.39
C ASP A 180 15.17 13.05 -1.66
N PHE A 181 15.94 12.76 -2.72
CA PHE A 181 16.41 11.40 -3.02
C PHE A 181 17.35 10.87 -1.92
N LYS A 182 18.30 11.70 -1.47
CA LYS A 182 19.21 11.31 -0.38
C LYS A 182 18.43 10.99 0.90
N GLU A 183 17.49 11.83 1.28
CA GLU A 183 16.63 11.61 2.44
C GLU A 183 15.82 10.30 2.29
N GLN A 184 15.19 10.10 1.14
CA GLN A 184 14.38 8.92 0.87
C GLN A 184 15.18 7.62 0.87
N MET A 185 16.47 7.69 0.49
CA MET A 185 17.41 6.58 0.52
C MET A 185 18.11 6.42 1.87
N GLY A 186 17.92 7.35 2.83
CA GLY A 186 18.67 7.39 4.10
C GLY A 186 20.16 7.65 3.91
N ILE A 187 20.52 8.45 2.90
CA ILE A 187 21.91 8.87 2.64
C ILE A 187 22.15 10.18 3.39
N PRO A 188 23.18 10.25 4.24
CA PRO A 188 23.51 11.48 4.95
C PRO A 188 23.69 12.66 3.99
N LEU A 189 23.03 13.79 4.28
CA LEU A 189 23.13 14.99 3.43
C LEU A 189 24.55 15.51 3.31
N SER A 190 25.39 15.29 4.32
CA SER A 190 26.81 15.66 4.37
C SER A 190 27.72 14.77 3.51
N MET A 191 27.24 13.60 3.05
CA MET A 191 28.04 12.66 2.26
C MET A 191 28.38 13.28 0.89
N ARG A 192 29.66 13.19 0.49
CA ARG A 192 30.15 13.72 -0.79
C ARG A 192 29.55 12.96 -1.97
N ASN A 193 29.17 13.67 -3.04
CA ASN A 193 28.54 13.07 -4.22
C ASN A 193 29.39 11.95 -4.86
N ALA A 194 30.72 12.14 -4.96
CA ALA A 194 31.62 11.10 -5.48
C ALA A 194 31.57 9.81 -4.65
N THR A 195 31.46 9.94 -3.31
CA THR A 195 31.32 8.80 -2.40
C THR A 195 29.97 8.11 -2.61
N ILE A 196 28.88 8.88 -2.75
CA ILE A 196 27.55 8.35 -3.02
C ILE A 196 27.55 7.58 -4.35
N GLU A 197 28.13 8.15 -5.41
CA GLU A 197 28.22 7.46 -6.70
C GLU A 197 28.99 6.14 -6.59
N LYS A 198 30.19 6.18 -5.96
CA LYS A 198 31.07 5.02 -5.88
C LYS A 198 30.52 3.91 -4.96
N GLN A 199 30.00 4.28 -3.78
CA GLN A 199 29.67 3.32 -2.72
C GLN A 199 28.19 2.93 -2.70
N ILE A 200 27.31 3.73 -3.30
CA ILE A 200 25.87 3.50 -3.26
C ILE A 200 25.29 3.32 -4.67
N LEU A 201 25.36 4.34 -5.54
CA LEU A 201 24.64 4.32 -6.81
C LEU A 201 25.14 3.23 -7.75
N LYS A 202 26.48 3.20 -8.02
CA LYS A 202 27.05 2.16 -8.91
C LYS A 202 26.76 0.76 -8.41
N PRO A 203 27.06 0.38 -7.13
CA PRO A 203 26.75 -0.95 -6.63
C PRO A 203 25.27 -1.29 -6.65
N CYS A 204 24.36 -0.33 -6.42
CA CYS A 204 22.93 -0.56 -6.51
C CYS A 204 22.49 -0.84 -7.95
N VAL A 205 22.93 -0.01 -8.91
CA VAL A 205 22.61 -0.18 -10.33
C VAL A 205 23.15 -1.50 -10.84
N ASP A 206 24.40 -1.85 -10.51
CA ASP A 206 25.02 -3.11 -10.90
C ASP A 206 24.20 -4.32 -10.41
N LYS A 207 23.82 -4.32 -9.11
CA LYS A 207 23.01 -5.40 -8.54
C LYS A 207 21.61 -5.50 -9.15
N LEU A 208 20.96 -4.37 -9.40
CA LEU A 208 19.62 -4.32 -9.96
C LEU A 208 19.57 -4.60 -11.47
N SER A 209 20.72 -4.58 -12.16
CA SER A 209 20.88 -4.89 -13.57
C SER A 209 21.41 -6.31 -13.82
N GLN A 210 21.80 -7.05 -12.77
CA GLN A 210 22.29 -8.41 -12.89
C GLN A 210 21.18 -9.44 -12.86
N THR A 211 21.44 -10.57 -13.50
CA THR A 211 20.54 -11.72 -13.47
C THR A 211 20.47 -12.30 -12.06
N MET A 212 19.28 -12.37 -11.51
CA MET A 212 18.97 -13.02 -10.25
C MET A 212 18.35 -14.39 -10.52
N LYS A 213 18.88 -15.43 -9.87
CA LYS A 213 18.28 -16.77 -9.85
C LYS A 213 17.71 -16.99 -8.47
N THR A 214 16.42 -17.26 -8.39
CA THR A 214 15.75 -17.65 -7.14
C THR A 214 15.24 -19.08 -7.28
N HIS A 215 14.87 -19.72 -6.18
CA HIS A 215 14.29 -21.07 -6.24
C HIS A 215 12.92 -21.12 -6.92
N LEU A 216 12.27 -19.97 -7.07
CA LEU A 216 10.90 -19.84 -7.56
C LEU A 216 10.80 -19.24 -8.97
N PHE A 217 11.89 -18.68 -9.48
CA PHE A 217 11.89 -18.06 -10.81
C PHE A 217 13.04 -18.54 -11.68
N ASP A 218 12.77 -18.60 -12.97
CA ASP A 218 13.81 -18.52 -13.98
C ASP A 218 14.64 -17.25 -13.80
N ALA A 219 15.87 -17.28 -14.28
CA ALA A 219 16.79 -16.16 -14.17
C ALA A 219 16.17 -14.86 -14.68
N ARG A 220 16.00 -13.88 -13.80
CA ARG A 220 15.41 -12.56 -14.11
C ARG A 220 16.39 -11.45 -13.81
N ILE A 221 16.27 -10.36 -14.55
CA ILE A 221 16.95 -9.09 -14.29
C ILE A 221 15.93 -8.13 -13.68
N PRO A 222 16.13 -7.62 -12.44
CA PRO A 222 15.18 -6.70 -11.78
C PRO A 222 14.82 -5.49 -12.63
N PHE A 223 15.81 -4.89 -13.32
CA PHE A 223 15.61 -3.78 -14.25
C PHE A 223 16.59 -3.88 -15.42
N GLU A 224 16.07 -4.23 -16.59
CA GLU A 224 16.87 -4.26 -17.82
C GLU A 224 17.29 -2.84 -18.22
N ASN A 225 18.55 -2.70 -18.64
CA ASN A 225 19.13 -1.43 -19.12
C ASN A 225 19.09 -0.29 -18.10
N LEU A 226 19.12 -0.60 -16.80
CA LEU A 226 19.11 0.42 -15.73
C LEU A 226 20.35 1.29 -15.81
N LYS A 227 20.13 2.60 -15.91
CA LYS A 227 21.15 3.65 -15.94
C LYS A 227 20.69 4.83 -15.09
N TYR A 228 21.65 5.62 -14.60
CA TYR A 228 21.32 6.88 -13.92
C TYR A 228 22.10 8.05 -14.49
N LYS A 229 21.59 9.26 -14.26
CA LYS A 229 22.22 10.53 -14.62
C LYS A 229 22.03 11.53 -13.50
N LEU A 230 23.11 12.23 -13.12
CA LEU A 230 23.06 13.37 -12.21
C LEU A 230 22.91 14.64 -13.02
N LYS A 231 21.81 15.36 -12.84
CA LYS A 231 21.64 16.72 -13.39
C LYS A 231 22.39 17.71 -12.53
N LYS A 232 23.19 18.54 -13.18
CA LYS A 232 23.98 19.58 -12.54
C LYS A 232 23.60 20.95 -13.12
N GLU A 233 23.47 21.91 -12.25
CA GLU A 233 23.33 23.32 -12.65
C GLU A 233 24.66 24.04 -12.51
N SER A 234 25.00 24.84 -13.54
CA SER A 234 26.20 25.67 -13.49
C SER A 234 25.98 26.81 -12.51
N SER A 235 26.93 27.00 -11.62
CA SER A 235 26.96 28.16 -10.73
C SER A 235 27.80 29.26 -11.38
N LYS A 236 27.33 30.52 -11.36
CA LYS A 236 28.10 31.67 -11.86
C LYS A 236 29.45 31.85 -11.16
N ARG A 237 29.60 31.31 -9.91
CA ARG A 237 30.83 31.35 -9.11
C ARG A 237 30.92 30.04 -8.31
N GLY A 238 31.49 28.96 -8.87
CA GLY A 238 31.72 27.73 -8.12
C GLY A 238 31.56 26.44 -8.94
N LYS A 239 31.75 25.28 -8.29
CA LYS A 239 31.59 23.96 -8.90
C LYS A 239 30.12 23.68 -9.20
N PRO A 240 29.77 23.03 -10.33
CA PRO A 240 28.41 22.66 -10.67
C PRO A 240 27.76 21.84 -9.52
N LYS A 241 26.56 22.24 -9.11
CA LYS A 241 25.81 21.60 -8.03
C LYS A 241 24.84 20.59 -8.62
N VAL A 242 24.83 19.37 -8.07
CA VAL A 242 23.84 18.37 -8.41
C VAL A 242 22.48 18.80 -7.88
N THR A 243 21.48 18.89 -8.77
CA THR A 243 20.11 19.30 -8.44
C THR A 243 19.13 18.14 -8.46
N HIS A 244 19.26 17.21 -9.41
CA HIS A 244 18.37 16.06 -9.56
C HIS A 244 19.17 14.80 -9.90
N ILE A 245 18.54 13.66 -9.61
CA ILE A 245 18.94 12.36 -10.12
C ILE A 245 17.83 11.80 -11.00
N GLU A 246 18.22 11.18 -12.10
CA GLU A 246 17.33 10.49 -13.02
C GLU A 246 17.75 9.04 -13.18
N PHE A 247 16.78 8.13 -13.24
CA PHE A 247 17.00 6.74 -13.59
C PHE A 247 16.18 6.39 -14.83
N TYR A 248 16.76 5.56 -15.70
CA TYR A 248 16.18 5.08 -16.94
C TYR A 248 16.35 3.57 -16.98
N PHE A 249 15.29 2.87 -17.35
CA PHE A 249 15.32 1.42 -17.54
C PHE A 249 14.21 1.00 -18.51
N LYS A 250 14.28 -0.22 -19.01
CA LYS A 250 13.23 -0.75 -19.90
C LYS A 250 11.92 -0.84 -19.13
N PRO A 251 10.81 -0.23 -19.60
CA PRO A 251 9.51 -0.37 -18.99
C PRO A 251 9.13 -1.84 -18.79
N GLN A 252 8.48 -2.14 -17.66
CA GLN A 252 8.10 -3.49 -17.29
C GLN A 252 6.59 -3.60 -17.20
N GLU A 253 6.02 -4.54 -17.96
CA GLU A 253 4.66 -5.00 -17.71
C GLU A 253 4.69 -5.97 -16.52
N PRO A 254 3.73 -5.89 -15.62
CA PRO A 254 3.71 -6.74 -14.45
C PRO A 254 3.28 -8.16 -14.83
N SER A 255 4.20 -9.11 -14.80
CA SER A 255 3.90 -10.52 -15.11
C SER A 255 2.90 -11.18 -14.16
N CYS A 256 2.83 -10.72 -12.92
CA CYS A 256 1.86 -11.19 -11.90
C CYS A 256 0.59 -10.32 -11.82
N LEU A 257 0.54 -9.20 -12.55
CA LEU A 257 -0.60 -8.28 -12.57
C LEU A 257 -1.71 -8.71 -13.53
N ASP A 258 -1.43 -9.58 -14.50
CA ASP A 258 -2.44 -9.91 -15.51
C ASP A 258 -3.71 -10.50 -14.90
N GLU A 259 -3.60 -11.41 -13.94
CA GLU A 259 -4.78 -12.00 -13.31
C GLU A 259 -5.48 -11.03 -12.37
N ARG A 260 -4.72 -10.28 -11.57
CA ARG A 260 -5.33 -9.32 -10.65
C ARG A 260 -5.79 -8.06 -11.35
N GLN A 261 -5.05 -7.55 -12.33
CA GLN A 261 -5.51 -6.42 -13.14
C GLN A 261 -6.73 -6.82 -13.97
N LYS A 262 -6.78 -8.05 -14.48
CA LYS A 262 -8.00 -8.63 -15.08
C LYS A 262 -9.13 -8.69 -14.06
N TYR A 263 -8.85 -9.11 -12.81
CA TYR A 263 -9.84 -9.12 -11.74
C TYR A 263 -10.30 -7.69 -11.37
N ILE A 264 -9.38 -6.74 -11.17
CA ILE A 264 -9.69 -5.33 -10.89
C ILE A 264 -10.44 -4.70 -12.06
N ASN A 265 -10.02 -4.94 -13.30
CA ASN A 265 -10.70 -4.45 -14.49
C ASN A 265 -12.07 -5.11 -14.66
N ALA A 266 -12.21 -6.39 -14.31
CA ALA A 266 -13.49 -7.09 -14.26
C ALA A 266 -14.39 -6.56 -13.13
N GLN A 267 -13.85 -6.17 -11.99
CA GLN A 267 -14.59 -5.52 -10.90
C GLN A 267 -14.96 -4.07 -11.27
N LYS A 268 -14.06 -3.33 -11.93
CA LYS A 268 -14.35 -2.00 -12.48
C LYS A 268 -15.39 -2.06 -13.60
N ALA A 269 -15.36 -3.10 -14.42
CA ALA A 269 -16.36 -3.35 -15.45
C ALA A 269 -17.71 -3.84 -14.86
N LYS A 270 -17.68 -4.46 -13.66
CA LYS A 270 -18.87 -4.86 -12.89
C LYS A 270 -19.39 -3.74 -11.98
N LYS A 271 -18.56 -2.77 -11.57
CA LYS A 271 -19.06 -1.50 -11.02
C LYS A 271 -19.67 -0.77 -12.20
N PRO A 272 -20.97 -0.56 -12.26
CA PRO A 272 -21.53 0.27 -13.30
C PRO A 272 -20.80 1.60 -13.24
N ILE A 273 -20.27 2.03 -14.38
CA ILE A 273 -19.89 3.43 -14.59
C ILE A 273 -21.16 4.17 -14.18
N ILE A 274 -21.10 4.97 -13.12
CA ILE A 274 -22.19 5.86 -12.76
C ILE A 274 -22.24 6.87 -13.92
N GLU A 275 -22.98 6.52 -14.95
CA GLU A 275 -23.26 7.42 -16.05
C GLU A 275 -23.99 8.63 -15.46
N LYS A 276 -23.79 9.81 -16.07
CA LYS A 276 -24.50 11.02 -15.66
C LYS A 276 -26.01 10.80 -15.50
N ASP A 277 -26.56 9.84 -16.19
CA ASP A 277 -27.95 9.43 -16.12
C ASP A 277 -28.34 8.74 -14.80
N GLU A 278 -27.44 7.95 -14.16
CA GLU A 278 -27.71 7.34 -12.85
C GLU A 278 -27.80 8.38 -11.73
N LEU A 279 -26.96 9.41 -11.76
CA LEU A 279 -27.07 10.52 -10.80
C LEU A 279 -28.42 11.22 -10.90
N LYS A 280 -28.95 11.32 -12.10
CA LYS A 280 -30.30 11.87 -12.38
C LYS A 280 -31.39 10.99 -11.76
N TYR A 281 -31.35 9.68 -11.97
CA TYR A 281 -32.33 8.74 -11.39
C TYR A 281 -32.27 8.73 -9.86
N ILE A 282 -31.09 8.78 -9.27
CA ILE A 282 -30.93 8.85 -7.80
C ILE A 282 -31.54 10.15 -7.26
N THR A 283 -31.35 11.27 -7.94
CA THR A 283 -31.92 12.56 -7.56
C THR A 283 -33.46 12.54 -7.67
N GLU A 284 -33.97 12.04 -8.77
CA GLU A 284 -35.42 11.88 -8.96
C GLU A 284 -36.06 10.96 -7.91
N LEU A 285 -35.41 9.83 -7.58
CA LEU A 285 -35.90 8.92 -6.52
C LEU A 285 -35.85 9.55 -5.14
N LYS A 286 -34.83 10.33 -4.84
CA LYS A 286 -34.74 11.08 -3.57
C LYS A 286 -35.87 12.10 -3.44
N GLU A 287 -36.22 12.78 -4.53
CA GLU A 287 -37.36 13.70 -4.55
C GLU A 287 -38.68 12.97 -4.37
N LEU A 288 -38.85 11.77 -4.97
CA LEU A 288 -40.03 10.94 -4.78
C LEU A 288 -40.16 10.42 -3.35
N CYS A 289 -39.04 10.00 -2.73
CA CYS A 289 -39.00 9.63 -1.32
C CYS A 289 -39.37 10.80 -0.40
N ALA A 290 -38.87 12.01 -0.68
CA ALA A 290 -39.22 13.21 0.09
C ALA A 290 -40.70 13.54 0.06
N LYS A 291 -41.41 13.21 -1.06
CA LYS A 291 -42.84 13.39 -1.22
C LYS A 291 -43.69 12.24 -0.66
N ARG A 292 -43.06 11.21 -0.06
CA ARG A 292 -43.70 10.01 0.49
C ARG A 292 -44.79 9.42 -0.43
N LYS A 293 -44.52 9.33 -1.73
CA LYS A 293 -45.50 8.84 -2.71
C LYS A 293 -45.64 7.33 -2.61
N LYS A 294 -46.88 6.88 -2.71
CA LYS A 294 -47.27 5.46 -2.80
C LYS A 294 -47.30 5.03 -4.26
N TYR A 295 -46.85 3.83 -4.50
CA TYR A 295 -46.75 3.25 -5.84
C TYR A 295 -47.42 1.89 -5.86
N GLN A 296 -48.17 1.63 -6.94
CA GLN A 296 -48.64 0.29 -7.28
C GLN A 296 -47.54 -0.38 -8.13
N VAL A 297 -47.03 -1.51 -7.68
CA VAL A 297 -46.02 -2.28 -8.38
C VAL A 297 -46.51 -3.72 -8.53
N GLY A 298 -47.18 -4.01 -9.65
CA GLY A 298 -47.99 -5.22 -9.81
C GLY A 298 -49.19 -5.16 -8.87
N ASP A 299 -49.43 -6.22 -8.12
CA ASP A 299 -50.52 -6.31 -7.13
C ASP A 299 -50.11 -5.78 -5.74
N GLU A 300 -48.92 -5.16 -5.60
CA GLU A 300 -48.34 -4.77 -4.32
C GLU A 300 -48.28 -3.25 -4.18
N ARG A 301 -48.56 -2.75 -2.97
CA ARG A 301 -48.42 -1.33 -2.62
C ARG A 301 -47.10 -1.07 -1.98
N HIS A 302 -46.31 -0.14 -2.55
CA HIS A 302 -45.00 0.27 -2.07
C HIS A 302 -45.00 1.76 -1.71
N GLU A 303 -44.45 2.12 -0.54
CA GLU A 303 -44.23 3.50 -0.14
C GLU A 303 -42.72 3.73 -0.05
N LEU A 304 -42.15 4.64 -0.87
CA LEU A 304 -40.75 4.95 -0.86
C LEU A 304 -40.42 5.82 0.35
N ILE A 305 -39.41 5.41 1.13
CA ILE A 305 -38.99 6.10 2.37
C ILE A 305 -37.75 6.95 2.14
N LYS A 306 -36.67 6.35 1.70
CA LYS A 306 -35.39 7.05 1.47
C LYS A 306 -34.45 6.26 0.59
N VAL A 307 -33.54 7.00 -0.05
CA VAL A 307 -32.35 6.45 -0.72
C VAL A 307 -31.12 6.80 0.13
N VAL A 308 -30.35 5.79 0.54
CA VAL A 308 -29.15 5.94 1.38
C VAL A 308 -27.96 5.40 0.61
N LYS A 309 -26.82 6.05 0.75
CA LYS A 309 -25.54 5.55 0.27
C LYS A 309 -24.87 4.79 1.41
N ASN A 310 -24.49 3.53 1.21
CA ASN A 310 -23.75 2.75 2.21
C ASN A 310 -22.25 3.12 2.21
N ASP A 311 -21.51 2.57 3.15
CA ASP A 311 -20.07 2.82 3.31
C ASP A 311 -19.23 2.34 2.12
N ASN A 312 -19.75 1.38 1.34
CA ASN A 312 -19.14 0.90 0.10
C ASN A 312 -19.42 1.79 -1.12
N GLY A 313 -20.14 2.91 -0.92
CA GLY A 313 -20.50 3.82 -1.99
C GLY A 313 -21.71 3.40 -2.84
N GLU A 314 -22.38 2.30 -2.48
CA GLU A 314 -23.57 1.80 -3.17
C GLU A 314 -24.82 2.48 -2.64
N TYR A 315 -25.82 2.69 -3.52
CA TYR A 315 -27.11 3.24 -3.13
C TYR A 315 -28.10 2.13 -2.80
N TRP A 316 -28.86 2.31 -1.74
CA TRP A 316 -29.91 1.43 -1.26
C TRP A 316 -31.22 2.15 -1.15
N LEU A 317 -32.31 1.51 -1.62
CA LEU A 317 -33.67 2.01 -1.54
C LEU A 317 -34.37 1.38 -0.35
N TYR A 318 -34.90 2.21 0.55
CA TYR A 318 -35.75 1.81 1.66
C TYR A 318 -37.19 2.12 1.30
N PHE A 319 -38.07 1.16 1.47
CA PHE A 319 -39.49 1.27 1.16
C PHE A 319 -40.35 0.39 2.08
N ILE A 320 -41.64 0.75 2.23
CA ILE A 320 -42.62 -0.07 2.90
C ILE A 320 -43.39 -0.84 1.83
N LYS A 321 -43.56 -2.15 2.03
CA LYS A 321 -44.34 -3.03 1.22
C LYS A 321 -45.34 -3.73 2.13
N ASN A 322 -46.65 -3.50 1.86
CA ASN A 322 -47.75 -4.09 2.65
C ASN A 322 -47.59 -3.92 4.17
N GLY A 323 -47.03 -2.80 4.62
CA GLY A 323 -46.81 -2.49 6.03
C GLY A 323 -45.46 -2.94 6.59
N GLU A 324 -44.64 -3.67 5.85
CA GLU A 324 -43.31 -4.12 6.25
C GLU A 324 -42.19 -3.23 5.69
N ASN A 325 -41.23 -2.89 6.52
CA ASN A 325 -40.03 -2.14 6.10
C ASN A 325 -39.06 -3.05 5.37
N LEU A 326 -38.73 -2.72 4.14
CA LEU A 326 -37.80 -3.46 3.31
C LEU A 326 -36.73 -2.52 2.74
N TYR A 327 -35.59 -3.11 2.36
CA TYR A 327 -34.53 -2.41 1.68
C TYR A 327 -33.91 -3.30 0.60
N LYS A 328 -33.50 -2.66 -0.52
CA LYS A 328 -32.87 -3.35 -1.65
C LYS A 328 -31.72 -2.51 -2.21
N PRO A 329 -30.66 -3.13 -2.76
CA PRO A 329 -29.65 -2.41 -3.54
C PRO A 329 -30.33 -1.66 -4.69
N LEU A 330 -30.02 -0.40 -4.88
CA LEU A 330 -30.58 0.42 -5.94
C LEU A 330 -29.82 0.15 -7.25
N THR A 331 -30.38 -0.69 -8.09
CA THR A 331 -29.92 -0.92 -9.46
C THR A 331 -30.68 -0.05 -10.44
N HIS A 332 -30.16 0.14 -11.64
CA HIS A 332 -30.84 0.85 -12.73
C HIS A 332 -32.24 0.28 -13.00
N GLU A 333 -32.37 -1.03 -12.99
CA GLU A 333 -33.63 -1.73 -13.20
C GLU A 333 -34.67 -1.41 -12.10
N ILE A 334 -34.23 -1.43 -10.83
CA ILE A 334 -35.05 -1.07 -9.68
C ILE A 334 -35.44 0.41 -9.73
N ALA A 335 -34.50 1.29 -10.08
CA ALA A 335 -34.79 2.72 -10.24
C ALA A 335 -35.86 2.95 -11.31
N GLN A 336 -35.72 2.35 -12.49
CA GLN A 336 -36.71 2.48 -13.57
C GLN A 336 -38.10 1.93 -13.22
N LYS A 337 -38.13 0.86 -12.40
CA LYS A 337 -39.38 0.27 -11.94
C LYS A 337 -40.26 1.29 -11.18
N TYR A 338 -39.65 2.12 -10.32
CA TYR A 338 -40.38 3.13 -9.54
C TYR A 338 -40.56 4.45 -10.29
N LEU A 339 -39.68 4.79 -11.21
CA LEU A 339 -39.81 6.01 -12.01
C LEU A 339 -40.91 5.89 -13.08
N LYS A 340 -41.15 4.67 -13.58
CA LYS A 340 -42.15 4.37 -14.61
C LYS A 340 -43.48 3.84 -14.03
N ALA A 341 -43.50 3.47 -12.74
CA ALA A 341 -44.74 2.94 -12.14
C ALA A 341 -45.84 4.01 -12.09
N PRO A 342 -47.09 3.63 -12.35
CA PRO A 342 -48.22 4.55 -12.23
C PRO A 342 -48.32 5.05 -10.79
N LYS A 343 -48.45 6.37 -10.63
CA LYS A 343 -48.63 7.05 -9.35
C LYS A 343 -50.08 6.85 -8.94
N GLU A 344 -50.34 6.35 -7.72
CA GLU A 344 -51.69 6.47 -7.15
C GLU A 344 -51.97 7.98 -6.96
N GLU A 345 -52.92 8.51 -7.69
CA GLU A 345 -53.53 9.79 -7.37
C GLU A 345 -54.27 9.65 -6.03
N LYS A 346 -54.22 10.70 -5.21
CA LYS A 346 -54.74 10.77 -3.84
C LYS A 346 -56.13 10.25 -3.66
#